data_36c57d00e0e94040e903abea77c63f05
#
_entry.id   36c57d00e0e94040e903abea77c63f05
#
_cell.length_a   1.000
_cell.length_b   1.000
_cell.length_c   1.000
_cell.angle_alpha   90.00
_cell.angle_beta   90.00
_cell.angle_gamma   90.00
#
_symmetry.space_group_name_H-M   'P 1'
#
loop_
_entity.id
_entity.type
_entity.pdbx_description
1 polymer ?
#
loop_
_entity_poly.entity_id
_entity_poly.type
_entity_poly.pdbx_seq_one_letter_code
_entity_poly.pdbx_strand_id
1 'polypeptide(L)'
;MALFDTGAKDLALSAYDSGDSADTAVEAYRKARTDGAALVLGPLYGTSATALVPLVSQGGANVISFSNDEQVAQRGVWIMGIAAPPQVRRVVDKAIESGIRRFATFAPQTSYGEQMARTLESHVAVRGGSVVGVEFFDANAHDLATPARRLAEETKGEGKLAILVPVAPPRVSAVLAALATAGIDGRSVQFIGTGVWDTPGIGNETMLRGAWYAAPDPARRADFERKFASTYGRPPHRLATLAYDGVALAGHLARLKAGGDFSADAITNPSGWSGIDGIFRFFPDGRSERALAVIEIQGDRGVVVSPAPTSFAGRPTN
;
A
#
# COMPACT_ATOMS: atom_id res chain seq x y z
N MET A 1 -18.05 -1.68 15.15
CA MET A 1 -18.63 -1.93 13.83
C MET A 1 -18.25 -3.32 13.32
N ALA A 2 -16.98 -3.66 13.04
CA ALA A 2 -16.59 -4.96 12.48
C ALA A 2 -17.12 -6.19 13.25
N LEU A 3 -17.06 -6.20 14.58
CA LEU A 3 -17.63 -7.29 15.41
C LEU A 3 -19.13 -7.52 15.18
N PHE A 4 -19.90 -6.45 15.05
CA PHE A 4 -21.33 -6.53 14.80
C PHE A 4 -21.63 -6.99 13.36
N ASP A 5 -20.88 -6.46 12.39
CA ASP A 5 -21.08 -6.75 10.98
C ASP A 5 -20.73 -8.20 10.63
N THR A 6 -19.73 -8.76 11.28
CA THR A 6 -19.24 -10.13 11.06
C THR A 6 -19.95 -11.16 11.94
N GLY A 7 -20.75 -10.73 12.89
CA GLY A 7 -21.44 -11.63 13.84
C GLY A 7 -20.49 -12.44 14.72
N ALA A 8 -19.28 -11.93 14.96
CA ALA A 8 -18.23 -12.61 15.75
C ALA A 8 -18.54 -12.54 17.27
N LYS A 9 -19.54 -13.30 17.71
CA LYS A 9 -20.03 -13.29 19.10
C LYS A 9 -19.01 -13.89 20.09
N ASP A 10 -18.12 -14.75 19.60
CA ASP A 10 -17.13 -15.48 20.41
C ASP A 10 -15.77 -14.77 20.44
N LEU A 11 -15.68 -13.55 19.93
CA LEU A 11 -14.46 -12.74 19.91
C LEU A 11 -14.57 -11.59 20.90
N ALA A 12 -13.68 -11.56 21.89
CA ALA A 12 -13.47 -10.40 22.76
C ALA A 12 -12.40 -9.50 22.16
N LEU A 13 -12.67 -8.20 22.08
CA LEU A 13 -11.72 -7.19 21.62
C LEU A 13 -11.34 -6.27 22.79
N SER A 14 -10.05 -6.25 23.12
CA SER A 14 -9.46 -5.35 24.13
C SER A 14 -8.55 -4.32 23.44
N ALA A 15 -8.70 -3.05 23.80
CA ALA A 15 -7.89 -1.97 23.26
C ALA A 15 -6.75 -1.62 24.21
N TYR A 16 -5.54 -1.47 23.66
CA TYR A 16 -4.34 -1.05 24.37
C TYR A 16 -3.70 0.10 23.59
N ASP A 17 -3.26 1.12 24.32
CA ASP A 17 -2.51 2.21 23.72
C ASP A 17 -1.06 1.74 23.50
N SER A 18 -0.66 1.63 22.23
CA SER A 18 0.71 1.27 21.86
C SER A 18 1.65 2.48 21.80
N GLY A 19 1.13 3.69 21.98
CA GLY A 19 1.91 4.93 21.82
C GLY A 19 2.57 5.04 20.43
N ASP A 20 3.61 5.85 20.39
CA ASP A 20 4.40 6.15 19.18
C ASP A 20 5.85 5.60 19.25
N SER A 21 6.22 4.92 20.34
CA SER A 21 7.55 4.38 20.56
C SER A 21 7.59 2.84 20.55
N ALA A 22 8.78 2.30 20.37
CA ALA A 22 9.03 0.87 20.47
C ALA A 22 8.72 0.33 21.87
N ASP A 23 9.13 1.06 22.92
CA ASP A 23 8.98 0.62 24.32
C ASP A 23 7.49 0.56 24.72
N THR A 24 6.72 1.61 24.40
CA THR A 24 5.27 1.62 24.70
C THR A 24 4.53 0.51 23.96
N ALA A 25 4.92 0.20 22.72
CA ALA A 25 4.35 -0.91 21.95
C ALA A 25 4.67 -2.28 22.61
N VAL A 26 5.90 -2.46 23.12
CA VAL A 26 6.33 -3.68 23.82
C VAL A 26 5.54 -3.85 25.13
N GLU A 27 5.36 -2.78 25.89
CA GLU A 27 4.56 -2.81 27.13
C GLU A 27 3.10 -3.17 26.85
N ALA A 28 2.48 -2.51 25.86
CA ALA A 28 1.11 -2.81 25.45
C ALA A 28 0.95 -4.27 25.00
N TYR A 29 1.89 -4.79 24.20
CA TYR A 29 1.89 -6.17 23.76
C TYR A 29 1.99 -7.15 24.95
N ARG A 30 2.93 -6.92 25.90
CA ARG A 30 3.09 -7.76 27.10
C ARG A 30 1.83 -7.77 27.94
N LYS A 31 1.21 -6.61 28.12
CA LYS A 31 -0.05 -6.50 28.84
C LYS A 31 -1.17 -7.28 28.13
N ALA A 32 -1.33 -7.10 26.82
CA ALA A 32 -2.31 -7.85 26.05
C ALA A 32 -2.10 -9.37 26.18
N ARG A 33 -0.85 -9.84 26.16
CA ARG A 33 -0.51 -11.25 26.37
C ARG A 33 -0.85 -11.76 27.77
N THR A 34 -0.58 -10.96 28.79
CA THR A 34 -0.95 -11.28 30.18
C THR A 34 -2.47 -11.39 30.36
N ASP A 35 -3.21 -10.54 29.66
CA ASP A 35 -4.67 -10.53 29.65
C ASP A 35 -5.27 -11.64 28.75
N GLY A 36 -4.43 -12.48 28.11
CA GLY A 36 -4.85 -13.68 27.35
C GLY A 36 -5.08 -13.45 25.85
N ALA A 37 -4.60 -12.35 25.28
CA ALA A 37 -4.74 -12.13 23.84
C ALA A 37 -4.08 -13.25 23.01
N ALA A 38 -4.85 -13.85 22.09
CA ALA A 38 -4.41 -14.90 21.18
C ALA A 38 -3.87 -14.33 19.85
N LEU A 39 -4.31 -13.14 19.46
CA LEU A 39 -3.87 -12.39 18.29
C LEU A 39 -3.76 -10.91 18.64
N VAL A 40 -2.75 -10.21 18.12
CA VAL A 40 -2.59 -8.77 18.28
C VAL A 40 -2.79 -8.08 16.92
N LEU A 41 -3.69 -7.09 16.87
CA LEU A 41 -3.94 -6.23 15.73
C LEU A 41 -3.29 -4.87 15.97
N GLY A 42 -2.36 -4.49 15.13
CA GLY A 42 -1.43 -3.37 15.35
C GLY A 42 -0.04 -3.88 15.72
N PRO A 43 0.95 -3.02 16.01
CA PRO A 43 0.87 -1.55 16.00
C PRO A 43 0.82 -0.94 14.58
N LEU A 44 0.71 0.40 14.53
CA LEU A 44 0.69 1.14 13.27
C LEU A 44 2.10 1.38 12.70
N TYR A 45 3.07 1.69 13.55
CA TYR A 45 4.41 2.09 13.13
C TYR A 45 5.34 0.90 12.93
N GLY A 46 6.16 0.94 11.86
CA GLY A 46 7.12 -0.12 11.55
C GLY A 46 8.14 -0.34 12.67
N THR A 47 8.67 0.73 13.26
CA THR A 47 9.60 0.66 14.41
C THR A 47 8.98 -0.08 15.59
N SER A 48 7.73 0.18 15.89
CA SER A 48 6.97 -0.52 16.95
C SER A 48 6.75 -1.99 16.59
N ALA A 49 6.40 -2.28 15.32
CA ALA A 49 6.24 -3.67 14.86
C ALA A 49 7.56 -4.46 14.94
N THR A 50 8.68 -3.85 14.56
CA THR A 50 10.03 -4.45 14.67
C THR A 50 10.35 -4.82 16.14
N ALA A 51 9.99 -3.98 17.09
CA ALA A 51 10.26 -4.24 18.50
C ALA A 51 9.46 -5.44 19.06
N LEU A 52 8.35 -5.83 18.44
CA LEU A 52 7.57 -7.00 18.84
C LEU A 52 8.15 -8.32 18.32
N VAL A 53 8.97 -8.28 17.30
CA VAL A 53 9.55 -9.45 16.62
C VAL A 53 10.18 -10.46 17.58
N PRO A 54 11.09 -10.07 18.51
CA PRO A 54 11.68 -11.02 19.46
C PRO A 54 10.64 -11.68 20.37
N LEU A 55 9.61 -10.95 20.78
CA LEU A 55 8.56 -11.46 21.66
C LEU A 55 7.68 -12.52 20.96
N VAL A 56 7.35 -12.28 19.69
CA VAL A 56 6.60 -13.23 18.86
C VAL A 56 7.43 -14.48 18.60
N SER A 57 8.71 -14.33 18.25
CA SER A 57 9.61 -15.46 17.98
C SER A 57 9.85 -16.37 19.19
N GLN A 58 9.68 -15.85 20.40
CA GLN A 58 9.78 -16.60 21.66
C GLN A 58 8.46 -17.30 22.04
N GLY A 59 7.52 -17.47 21.13
CA GLY A 59 6.24 -18.13 21.37
C GLY A 59 5.13 -17.18 21.83
N GLY A 60 5.26 -15.90 21.57
CA GLY A 60 4.20 -14.90 21.80
C GLY A 60 3.02 -15.05 20.85
N ALA A 61 1.97 -14.21 21.03
CA ALA A 61 0.86 -14.14 20.09
C ALA A 61 1.31 -13.58 18.76
N ASN A 62 0.75 -14.10 17.69
CA ASN A 62 0.92 -13.56 16.36
C ASN A 62 0.44 -12.09 16.27
N VAL A 63 1.10 -11.32 15.43
CA VAL A 63 0.86 -9.88 15.24
C VAL A 63 0.46 -9.62 13.78
N ILE A 64 -0.61 -8.89 13.57
CA ILE A 64 -0.99 -8.30 12.29
C ILE A 64 -0.84 -6.79 12.42
N SER A 65 0.33 -6.28 12.02
CA SER A 65 0.66 -4.86 12.09
C SER A 65 -0.05 -4.07 10.98
N PHE A 66 -0.47 -2.86 11.29
CA PHE A 66 -1.03 -1.91 10.30
C PHE A 66 0.05 -1.09 9.58
N SER A 67 1.32 -1.35 9.86
CA SER A 67 2.44 -0.76 9.11
C SER A 67 2.36 -1.12 7.62
N ASN A 68 2.84 -0.22 6.77
CA ASN A 68 3.03 -0.44 5.34
C ASN A 68 4.51 -0.69 4.97
N ASP A 69 5.39 -0.83 5.96
CA ASP A 69 6.80 -1.13 5.78
C ASP A 69 7.03 -2.64 5.68
N GLU A 70 7.24 -3.12 4.45
CA GLU A 70 7.49 -4.56 4.21
C GLU A 70 8.82 -5.05 4.80
N GLN A 71 9.75 -4.16 5.18
CA GLN A 71 11.05 -4.57 5.75
C GLN A 71 10.92 -5.17 7.15
N VAL A 72 9.82 -4.86 7.85
CA VAL A 72 9.55 -5.42 9.17
C VAL A 72 8.76 -6.73 9.12
N ALA A 73 8.35 -7.15 7.93
CA ALA A 73 7.59 -8.37 7.72
C ALA A 73 8.42 -9.62 8.02
N GLN A 74 7.87 -10.52 8.81
CA GLN A 74 8.43 -11.85 9.04
C GLN A 74 7.38 -12.81 9.59
N ARG A 75 7.72 -14.11 9.65
CA ARG A 75 6.82 -15.11 10.22
C ARG A 75 6.40 -14.73 11.65
N GLY A 76 5.09 -14.64 11.88
CA GLY A 76 4.50 -14.22 13.16
C GLY A 76 4.23 -12.72 13.27
N VAL A 77 4.81 -11.88 12.40
CA VAL A 77 4.54 -10.45 12.30
C VAL A 77 4.18 -10.11 10.86
N TRP A 78 2.89 -10.10 10.55
CA TRP A 78 2.36 -9.78 9.22
C TRP A 78 2.07 -8.31 9.08
N ILE A 79 2.33 -7.79 7.87
CA ILE A 79 2.10 -6.40 7.53
C ILE A 79 0.80 -6.28 6.73
N MET A 80 -0.20 -5.60 7.30
CA MET A 80 -1.52 -5.43 6.70
C MET A 80 -1.68 -4.09 5.99
N GLY A 81 -0.82 -3.12 6.27
CA GLY A 81 -0.81 -1.82 5.60
C GLY A 81 -0.62 -1.97 4.09
N ILE A 82 -1.06 -0.96 3.34
CA ILE A 82 -0.97 -0.98 1.88
C ILE A 82 0.44 -0.57 1.47
N ALA A 83 1.30 -1.58 1.28
CA ALA A 83 2.69 -1.37 0.91
C ALA A 83 2.82 -0.76 -0.50
N ALA A 84 3.87 0.02 -0.73
CA ALA A 84 4.08 0.72 -2.00
C ALA A 84 4.61 -0.17 -3.14
N PRO A 85 5.49 -1.16 -2.93
CA PRO A 85 5.98 -2.00 -4.01
C PRO A 85 4.88 -2.72 -4.82
N PRO A 86 3.84 -3.33 -4.22
CA PRO A 86 2.71 -3.87 -4.95
C PRO A 86 1.97 -2.85 -5.83
N GLN A 87 1.93 -1.59 -5.41
CA GLN A 87 1.29 -0.52 -6.17
C GLN A 87 2.07 -0.22 -7.45
N VAL A 88 3.41 -0.14 -7.38
CA VAL A 88 4.26 0.04 -8.55
C VAL A 88 4.09 -1.14 -9.52
N ARG A 89 4.15 -2.37 -9.03
CA ARG A 89 3.93 -3.56 -9.88
C ARG A 89 2.58 -3.49 -10.61
N ARG A 90 1.53 -3.09 -9.92
CA ARG A 90 0.18 -3.02 -10.48
C ARG A 90 0.04 -1.98 -11.59
N VAL A 91 0.61 -0.77 -11.43
CA VAL A 91 0.55 0.25 -12.50
C VAL A 91 1.46 -0.11 -13.68
N VAL A 92 2.59 -0.76 -13.44
CA VAL A 92 3.47 -1.28 -14.50
C VAL A 92 2.73 -2.34 -15.32
N ASP A 93 2.04 -3.29 -14.69
CA ASP A 93 1.24 -4.29 -15.40
C ASP A 93 0.22 -3.61 -16.32
N LYS A 94 -0.53 -2.63 -15.80
CA LYS A 94 -1.48 -1.87 -16.61
C LYS A 94 -0.82 -1.13 -17.76
N ALA A 95 0.34 -0.52 -17.54
CA ALA A 95 1.08 0.18 -18.58
C ALA A 95 1.50 -0.79 -19.69
N ILE A 96 2.00 -1.96 -19.34
CA ILE A 96 2.40 -3.01 -20.29
C ILE A 96 1.19 -3.55 -21.08
N GLU A 97 0.06 -3.81 -20.41
CA GLU A 97 -1.20 -4.18 -21.04
C GLU A 97 -1.68 -3.13 -22.05
N SER A 98 -1.36 -1.85 -21.81
CA SER A 98 -1.67 -0.72 -22.69
C SER A 98 -0.63 -0.49 -23.81
N GLY A 99 0.34 -1.40 -23.96
CA GLY A 99 1.36 -1.36 -24.99
C GLY A 99 2.57 -0.48 -24.69
N ILE A 100 2.74 -0.02 -23.44
CA ILE A 100 3.93 0.72 -23.02
C ILE A 100 5.02 -0.30 -22.68
N ARG A 101 6.24 -0.07 -23.18
CA ARG A 101 7.40 -0.94 -22.94
C ARG A 101 8.62 -0.19 -22.44
N ARG A 102 8.61 1.15 -22.51
CA ARG A 102 9.68 2.03 -22.03
C ARG A 102 9.23 2.67 -20.73
N PHE A 103 10.10 2.59 -19.73
CA PHE A 103 9.81 3.10 -18.39
C PHE A 103 10.96 3.97 -17.91
N ALA A 104 10.64 4.93 -17.05
CA ALA A 104 11.62 5.72 -16.34
C ALA A 104 11.14 6.04 -14.93
N THR A 105 12.04 6.50 -14.07
CA THR A 105 11.73 6.95 -12.71
C THR A 105 12.27 8.34 -12.46
N PHE A 106 11.46 9.19 -11.84
CA PHE A 106 11.87 10.46 -11.27
C PHE A 106 11.46 10.51 -9.80
N ALA A 107 12.39 10.27 -8.89
CA ALA A 107 12.08 9.99 -7.48
C ALA A 107 12.95 10.82 -6.51
N PRO A 108 12.48 11.08 -5.28
CA PRO A 108 13.33 11.67 -4.25
C PRO A 108 14.42 10.69 -3.84
N GLN A 109 15.63 11.19 -3.55
CA GLN A 109 16.74 10.40 -3.01
C GLN A 109 16.50 10.08 -1.54
N THR A 110 15.63 9.10 -1.32
CA THR A 110 15.23 8.56 -0.01
C THR A 110 15.10 7.05 -0.13
N SER A 111 15.11 6.34 1.00
CA SER A 111 14.86 4.88 1.01
C SER A 111 13.57 4.49 0.31
N TYR A 112 12.52 5.31 0.45
CA TYR A 112 11.24 5.10 -0.27
C TYR A 112 11.40 5.28 -1.79
N GLY A 113 11.99 6.39 -2.26
CA GLY A 113 12.17 6.63 -3.68
C GLY A 113 13.05 5.57 -4.35
N GLU A 114 14.16 5.20 -3.70
CA GLU A 114 15.02 4.11 -4.17
C GLU A 114 14.33 2.75 -4.21
N GLN A 115 13.50 2.44 -3.21
CA GLN A 115 12.71 1.20 -3.21
C GLN A 115 11.73 1.18 -4.37
N MET A 116 11.07 2.31 -4.68
CA MET A 116 10.14 2.40 -5.81
C MET A 116 10.86 2.23 -7.15
N ALA A 117 12.03 2.85 -7.32
CA ALA A 117 12.86 2.68 -8.52
C ALA A 117 13.28 1.22 -8.71
N ARG A 118 13.86 0.58 -7.68
CA ARG A 118 14.24 -0.84 -7.74
C ARG A 118 13.06 -1.76 -8.03
N THR A 119 11.88 -1.44 -7.47
CA THR A 119 10.65 -2.23 -7.74
C THR A 119 10.23 -2.09 -9.19
N LEU A 120 10.28 -0.88 -9.74
CA LEU A 120 9.97 -0.66 -11.16
C LEU A 120 10.95 -1.41 -12.05
N GLU A 121 12.27 -1.26 -11.83
CA GLU A 121 13.31 -1.93 -12.62
C GLU A 121 13.13 -3.44 -12.65
N SER A 122 13.01 -4.05 -11.47
CA SER A 122 12.86 -5.51 -11.36
C SER A 122 11.58 -6.01 -12.02
N HIS A 123 10.47 -5.31 -11.84
CA HIS A 123 9.19 -5.77 -12.38
C HIS A 123 9.07 -5.52 -13.88
N VAL A 124 9.56 -4.41 -14.40
CA VAL A 124 9.62 -4.10 -15.83
C VAL A 124 10.45 -5.16 -16.57
N ALA A 125 11.60 -5.55 -16.02
CA ALA A 125 12.44 -6.60 -16.61
C ALA A 125 11.70 -7.94 -16.72
N VAL A 126 11.02 -8.36 -15.64
CA VAL A 126 10.21 -9.59 -15.64
C VAL A 126 9.06 -9.54 -16.66
N ARG A 127 8.52 -8.34 -16.90
CA ARG A 127 7.40 -8.13 -17.81
C ARG A 127 7.81 -7.83 -19.25
N GLY A 128 9.10 -7.91 -19.60
CA GLY A 128 9.61 -7.71 -20.96
C GLY A 128 9.57 -6.26 -21.42
N GLY A 129 9.67 -5.32 -20.51
CA GLY A 129 9.90 -3.89 -20.79
C GLY A 129 11.36 -3.49 -20.60
N SER A 130 11.66 -2.21 -20.77
CA SER A 130 12.98 -1.62 -20.53
C SER A 130 12.85 -0.36 -19.67
N VAL A 131 13.77 -0.17 -18.73
CA VAL A 131 13.95 1.08 -18.02
C VAL A 131 15.01 1.90 -18.75
N VAL A 132 14.63 3.07 -19.20
CA VAL A 132 15.45 3.93 -20.07
C VAL A 132 16.02 5.14 -19.34
N GLY A 133 15.64 5.37 -18.09
CA GLY A 133 16.20 6.43 -17.26
C GLY A 133 15.76 6.29 -15.80
N VAL A 134 16.68 6.56 -14.88
CA VAL A 134 16.40 6.61 -13.43
C VAL A 134 17.14 7.80 -12.86
N GLU A 135 16.39 8.82 -12.49
CA GLU A 135 16.95 10.02 -11.91
C GLU A 135 16.39 10.29 -10.52
N PHE A 136 17.29 10.57 -9.61
CA PHE A 136 16.96 10.98 -8.25
C PHE A 136 17.22 12.46 -8.06
N PHE A 137 16.35 13.11 -7.31
CA PHE A 137 16.51 14.50 -6.88
C PHE A 137 16.65 14.58 -5.35
N ASP A 138 17.29 15.64 -4.87
CA ASP A 138 17.45 15.91 -3.43
C ASP A 138 16.10 15.86 -2.72
N ALA A 139 16.06 15.17 -1.58
CA ALA A 139 14.83 14.97 -0.79
C ALA A 139 14.16 16.30 -0.36
N ASN A 140 14.93 17.40 -0.25
CA ASN A 140 14.42 18.74 0.03
C ASN A 140 14.06 19.53 -1.24
N ALA A 141 14.26 18.93 -2.43
CA ALA A 141 13.96 19.52 -3.73
C ALA A 141 14.70 20.86 -4.03
N HIS A 142 15.94 21.01 -3.53
CA HIS A 142 16.74 22.20 -3.77
C HIS A 142 17.14 22.35 -5.26
N ASP A 143 17.41 21.22 -5.94
CA ASP A 143 17.65 21.20 -7.39
C ASP A 143 16.80 20.09 -8.03
N LEU A 144 15.73 20.48 -8.68
CA LEU A 144 14.90 19.61 -9.51
C LEU A 144 15.26 19.71 -10.98
N ALA A 145 15.86 20.83 -11.41
CA ALA A 145 16.07 21.14 -12.82
C ALA A 145 17.17 20.28 -13.46
N THR A 146 18.26 20.05 -12.73
CA THR A 146 19.38 19.26 -13.26
C THR A 146 18.98 17.78 -13.49
N PRO A 147 18.42 17.04 -12.50
CA PRO A 147 18.00 15.67 -12.74
C PRO A 147 16.84 15.58 -13.75
N ALA A 148 15.92 16.56 -13.79
CA ALA A 148 14.85 16.56 -14.80
C ALA A 148 15.38 16.68 -16.23
N ARG A 149 16.41 17.51 -16.46
CA ARG A 149 17.07 17.61 -17.77
C ARG A 149 17.80 16.32 -18.15
N ARG A 150 18.50 15.66 -17.19
CA ARG A 150 19.13 14.37 -17.46
C ARG A 150 18.09 13.33 -17.85
N LEU A 151 17.01 13.22 -17.10
CA LEU A 151 15.93 12.29 -17.43
C LEU A 151 15.35 12.55 -18.82
N ALA A 152 15.16 13.83 -19.19
CA ALA A 152 14.67 14.18 -20.52
C ALA A 152 15.61 13.72 -21.64
N GLU A 153 16.93 13.79 -21.44
CA GLU A 153 17.93 13.28 -22.40
C GLU A 153 17.92 11.74 -22.47
N GLU A 154 17.90 11.06 -21.32
CA GLU A 154 17.90 9.59 -21.22
C GLU A 154 16.63 8.97 -21.84
N THR A 155 15.52 9.65 -21.72
CA THR A 155 14.22 9.16 -22.20
C THR A 155 13.94 9.47 -23.65
N LYS A 156 14.84 10.14 -24.38
CA LYS A 156 14.72 10.34 -25.82
C LYS A 156 14.57 9.00 -26.57
N GLY A 157 13.77 9.00 -27.62
CA GLY A 157 13.56 7.83 -28.45
C GLY A 157 12.10 7.60 -28.79
N GLU A 158 11.86 6.62 -29.67
CA GLU A 158 10.54 6.30 -30.16
C GLU A 158 9.75 5.39 -29.21
N GLY A 159 8.44 5.47 -29.31
CA GLY A 159 7.50 4.63 -28.57
C GLY A 159 6.98 5.29 -27.30
N LYS A 160 5.89 4.70 -26.79
CA LYS A 160 5.23 5.18 -25.56
C LYS A 160 6.12 4.99 -24.33
N LEU A 161 6.20 6.01 -23.51
CA LEU A 161 6.98 6.05 -22.28
C LEU A 161 6.06 6.20 -21.05
N ALA A 162 6.32 5.44 -20.00
CA ALA A 162 5.75 5.69 -18.67
C ALA A 162 6.83 6.19 -17.71
N ILE A 163 6.51 7.21 -16.91
CA ILE A 163 7.41 7.76 -15.89
C ILE A 163 6.78 7.60 -14.51
N LEU A 164 7.48 6.88 -13.65
CA LEU A 164 7.11 6.74 -12.23
C LEU A 164 7.55 7.98 -11.45
N VAL A 165 6.57 8.65 -10.82
CA VAL A 165 6.78 9.82 -9.96
C VAL A 165 6.17 9.52 -8.57
N PRO A 166 6.90 8.85 -7.66
CA PRO A 166 6.39 8.44 -6.36
C PRO A 166 6.48 9.59 -5.33
N VAL A 167 5.80 10.70 -5.61
CA VAL A 167 5.87 11.95 -4.84
C VAL A 167 4.47 12.41 -4.44
N ALA A 168 4.30 12.67 -3.15
CA ALA A 168 3.04 13.16 -2.60
C ALA A 168 2.88 14.69 -2.74
N PRO A 169 1.65 15.22 -2.78
CA PRO A 169 1.40 16.65 -2.55
C PRO A 169 1.93 17.11 -1.17
N PRO A 170 2.33 18.39 -1.04
CA PRO A 170 2.35 19.42 -2.07
C PRO A 170 3.58 19.39 -2.97
N ARG A 171 4.56 18.53 -2.71
CA ARG A 171 5.86 18.51 -3.43
C ARG A 171 5.70 18.11 -4.90
N VAL A 172 4.71 17.31 -5.23
CA VAL A 172 4.50 16.83 -6.61
C VAL A 172 4.37 17.97 -7.62
N SER A 173 3.75 19.11 -7.26
CA SER A 173 3.61 20.28 -8.14
C SER A 173 4.96 20.81 -8.64
N ALA A 174 5.92 20.98 -7.72
CA ALA A 174 7.25 21.48 -8.07
C ALA A 174 8.01 20.45 -8.94
N VAL A 175 7.86 19.17 -8.65
CA VAL A 175 8.47 18.07 -9.43
C VAL A 175 7.93 18.06 -10.86
N LEU A 176 6.61 18.15 -11.03
CA LEU A 176 5.98 18.19 -12.35
C LEU A 176 6.38 19.45 -13.13
N ALA A 177 6.47 20.61 -12.48
CA ALA A 177 6.92 21.85 -13.11
C ALA A 177 8.37 21.73 -13.63
N ALA A 178 9.26 21.07 -12.88
CA ALA A 178 10.63 20.84 -13.32
C ALA A 178 10.68 19.89 -14.55
N LEU A 179 9.89 18.81 -14.55
CA LEU A 179 9.76 17.91 -15.70
C LEU A 179 9.22 18.62 -16.93
N ALA A 180 8.18 19.47 -16.75
CA ALA A 180 7.62 20.26 -17.85
C ALA A 180 8.65 21.23 -18.44
N THR A 181 9.45 21.90 -17.61
CA THR A 181 10.52 22.79 -18.02
C THR A 181 11.62 22.05 -18.81
N ALA A 182 11.83 20.77 -18.48
CA ALA A 182 12.75 19.89 -19.22
C ALA A 182 12.13 19.29 -20.51
N GLY A 183 10.88 19.61 -20.83
CA GLY A 183 10.18 19.13 -22.05
C GLY A 183 9.41 17.82 -21.86
N ILE A 184 9.26 17.34 -20.65
CA ILE A 184 8.46 16.15 -20.33
C ILE A 184 7.09 16.59 -19.80
N ASP A 185 6.02 16.29 -20.53
CA ASP A 185 4.66 16.62 -20.11
C ASP A 185 3.69 15.42 -20.23
N GLY A 186 2.51 15.54 -19.58
CA GLY A 186 1.51 14.47 -19.54
C GLY A 186 0.85 14.16 -20.89
N ARG A 187 1.12 14.92 -21.97
CA ARG A 187 0.63 14.63 -23.31
C ARG A 187 1.59 13.73 -24.08
N SER A 188 2.87 13.79 -23.72
CA SER A 188 3.94 13.03 -24.37
C SER A 188 4.27 11.73 -23.63
N VAL A 189 3.97 11.64 -22.33
CA VAL A 189 4.28 10.49 -21.50
C VAL A 189 3.09 10.05 -20.65
N GLN A 190 3.06 8.79 -20.23
CA GLN A 190 2.15 8.30 -19.22
C GLN A 190 2.78 8.46 -17.83
N PHE A 191 2.31 9.41 -17.04
CA PHE A 191 2.71 9.44 -15.65
C PHE A 191 2.05 8.30 -14.86
N ILE A 192 2.86 7.62 -14.06
CA ILE A 192 2.42 6.57 -13.14
C ILE A 192 2.91 6.88 -11.72
N GLY A 193 2.11 6.54 -10.73
CA GLY A 193 2.40 6.82 -9.32
C GLY A 193 1.92 5.72 -8.39
N THR A 194 2.03 6.01 -7.12
CA THR A 194 1.57 5.15 -6.02
C THR A 194 0.35 5.76 -5.33
N GLY A 195 -0.22 5.08 -4.35
CA GLY A 195 -1.35 5.56 -3.55
C GLY A 195 -1.08 6.85 -2.76
N VAL A 196 0.13 7.41 -2.80
CA VAL A 196 0.38 8.77 -2.31
C VAL A 196 -0.38 9.83 -3.11
N TRP A 197 -0.85 9.48 -4.31
CA TRP A 197 -1.74 10.32 -5.12
C TRP A 197 -3.23 10.14 -4.79
N ASP A 198 -3.59 9.14 -4.01
CA ASP A 198 -4.98 8.95 -3.55
C ASP A 198 -5.30 9.94 -2.42
N THR A 199 -5.21 11.24 -2.72
CA THR A 199 -5.43 12.34 -1.79
C THR A 199 -6.32 13.41 -2.40
N PRO A 200 -7.15 14.11 -1.59
CA PRO A 200 -7.93 15.25 -2.08
C PRO A 200 -7.03 16.29 -2.74
N GLY A 201 -7.50 16.82 -3.87
CA GLY A 201 -6.81 17.90 -4.59
C GLY A 201 -5.74 17.44 -5.58
N ILE A 202 -5.39 16.16 -5.68
CA ILE A 202 -4.44 15.68 -6.69
C ILE A 202 -4.90 16.01 -8.12
N GLY A 203 -6.20 16.05 -8.37
CA GLY A 203 -6.78 16.40 -9.66
C GLY A 203 -6.56 17.86 -10.09
N ASN A 204 -6.11 18.73 -9.19
CA ASN A 204 -5.71 20.11 -9.51
C ASN A 204 -4.38 20.15 -10.28
N GLU A 205 -3.58 19.08 -10.20
CA GLU A 205 -2.34 18.94 -10.95
C GLU A 205 -2.63 18.61 -12.43
N THR A 206 -2.69 19.64 -13.25
CA THR A 206 -3.12 19.51 -14.66
C THR A 206 -2.23 18.57 -15.48
N MET A 207 -0.95 18.46 -15.14
CA MET A 207 -0.03 17.51 -15.78
C MET A 207 -0.32 16.05 -15.44
N LEU A 208 -1.02 15.79 -14.33
CA LEU A 208 -1.42 14.43 -13.95
C LEU A 208 -2.78 14.01 -14.53
N ARG A 209 -3.42 14.82 -15.37
CA ARG A 209 -4.63 14.36 -16.06
C ARG A 209 -4.31 13.18 -16.96
N GLY A 210 -5.04 12.06 -16.77
CA GLY A 210 -4.75 10.80 -17.46
C GLY A 210 -3.63 9.98 -16.80
N ALA A 211 -2.97 10.47 -15.75
CA ALA A 211 -1.98 9.70 -14.99
C ALA A 211 -2.63 8.57 -14.20
N TRP A 212 -1.87 7.48 -13.99
CA TRP A 212 -2.36 6.28 -13.31
C TRP A 212 -1.66 6.05 -11.97
N TYR A 213 -2.42 5.61 -10.99
CA TYR A 213 -1.89 5.10 -9.73
C TYR A 213 -2.68 3.88 -9.27
N ALA A 214 -2.06 3.04 -8.44
CA ALA A 214 -2.75 1.89 -7.87
C ALA A 214 -3.17 2.17 -6.43
N ALA A 215 -4.44 1.89 -6.14
CA ALA A 215 -5.03 2.02 -4.82
C ALA A 215 -6.23 1.08 -4.65
N PRO A 216 -6.76 0.91 -3.44
CA PRO A 216 -8.05 0.28 -3.22
C PRO A 216 -9.17 0.92 -4.04
N ASP A 217 -10.16 0.11 -4.42
CA ASP A 217 -11.33 0.62 -5.15
C ASP A 217 -12.10 1.65 -4.30
N PRO A 218 -12.22 2.91 -4.75
CA PRO A 218 -12.87 3.96 -3.97
C PRO A 218 -14.36 3.70 -3.70
N ALA A 219 -15.04 2.93 -4.54
CA ALA A 219 -16.46 2.64 -4.35
C ALA A 219 -16.72 1.82 -3.08
N ARG A 220 -15.88 0.79 -2.82
CA ARG A 220 -16.00 -0.03 -1.59
C ARG A 220 -15.74 0.79 -0.34
N ARG A 221 -14.77 1.69 -0.40
CA ARG A 221 -14.45 2.59 0.71
C ARG A 221 -15.59 3.56 0.99
N ALA A 222 -16.21 4.14 -0.03
CA ALA A 222 -17.32 5.07 0.12
C ALA A 222 -18.49 4.46 0.90
N ASP A 223 -18.80 3.17 0.68
CA ASP A 223 -19.83 2.46 1.43
C ASP A 223 -19.49 2.34 2.92
N PHE A 224 -18.24 1.99 3.21
CA PHE A 224 -17.72 1.93 4.58
C PHE A 224 -17.79 3.30 5.26
N GLU A 225 -17.33 4.36 4.59
CA GLU A 225 -17.31 5.73 5.13
C GLU A 225 -18.71 6.23 5.44
N ARG A 226 -19.70 5.99 4.54
CA ARG A 226 -21.11 6.33 4.79
C ARG A 226 -21.66 5.61 6.03
N LYS A 227 -21.42 4.30 6.11
CA LYS A 227 -21.87 3.49 7.25
C LYS A 227 -21.21 3.94 8.56
N PHE A 228 -19.91 4.21 8.53
CA PHE A 228 -19.17 4.70 9.69
C PHE A 228 -19.72 6.07 10.16
N ALA A 229 -19.89 7.01 9.21
CA ALA A 229 -20.38 8.34 9.53
C ALA A 229 -21.82 8.30 10.10
N SER A 230 -22.68 7.45 9.54
CA SER A 230 -24.05 7.29 10.07
C SER A 230 -24.09 6.67 11.47
N THR A 231 -23.12 5.82 11.80
CA THR A 231 -23.03 5.15 13.11
C THR A 231 -22.42 6.02 14.18
N TYR A 232 -21.36 6.79 13.83
CA TYR A 232 -20.53 7.50 14.81
C TYR A 232 -20.60 9.03 14.69
N GLY A 233 -21.40 9.59 13.76
CA GLY A 233 -21.60 11.03 13.59
C GLY A 233 -20.35 11.79 13.06
N ARG A 234 -19.35 11.08 12.56
CA ARG A 234 -18.11 11.66 12.03
C ARG A 234 -17.49 10.77 10.95
N PRO A 235 -16.71 11.31 10.02
CA PRO A 235 -15.99 10.48 9.05
C PRO A 235 -14.94 9.60 9.75
N PRO A 236 -14.63 8.41 9.20
CA PRO A 236 -13.55 7.57 9.71
C PRO A 236 -12.18 8.18 9.38
N HIS A 237 -11.19 7.86 10.20
CA HIS A 237 -9.80 8.06 9.79
C HIS A 237 -9.48 7.17 8.58
N ARG A 238 -8.59 7.64 7.68
CA ARG A 238 -8.25 6.90 6.45
C ARG A 238 -7.80 5.44 6.70
N LEU A 239 -7.11 5.19 7.79
CA LEU A 239 -6.62 3.85 8.16
C LEU A 239 -7.65 2.99 8.93
N ALA A 240 -8.85 3.48 9.15
CA ALA A 240 -9.88 2.75 9.90
C ALA A 240 -10.32 1.44 9.20
N THR A 241 -10.20 1.38 7.87
CA THR A 241 -10.45 0.17 7.08
C THR A 241 -9.51 -0.97 7.45
N LEU A 242 -8.23 -0.69 7.74
CA LEU A 242 -7.28 -1.72 8.18
C LEU A 242 -7.70 -2.36 9.51
N ALA A 243 -8.11 -1.53 10.48
CA ALA A 243 -8.59 -2.03 11.77
C ALA A 243 -9.89 -2.83 11.60
N TYR A 244 -10.81 -2.36 10.71
CA TYR A 244 -12.02 -3.09 10.40
C TYR A 244 -11.71 -4.47 9.80
N ASP A 245 -10.87 -4.52 8.76
CA ASP A 245 -10.47 -5.75 8.08
C ASP A 245 -9.72 -6.70 9.04
N GLY A 246 -8.86 -6.16 9.92
CA GLY A 246 -8.16 -6.95 10.94
C GLY A 246 -9.12 -7.62 11.92
N VAL A 247 -10.13 -6.90 12.41
CA VAL A 247 -11.14 -7.46 13.32
C VAL A 247 -12.05 -8.46 12.57
N ALA A 248 -12.39 -8.20 11.31
CA ALA A 248 -13.18 -9.12 10.49
C ALA A 248 -12.41 -10.44 10.27
N LEU A 249 -11.12 -10.36 9.97
CA LEU A 249 -10.23 -11.52 9.88
C LEU A 249 -10.17 -12.28 11.21
N ALA A 250 -9.92 -11.59 12.32
CA ALA A 250 -9.87 -12.23 13.65
C ALA A 250 -11.19 -12.95 13.97
N GLY A 251 -12.33 -12.36 13.63
CA GLY A 251 -13.64 -12.98 13.77
C GLY A 251 -13.82 -14.22 12.90
N HIS A 252 -13.21 -14.28 11.72
CA HIS A 252 -13.19 -15.48 10.89
C HIS A 252 -12.31 -16.58 11.51
N LEU A 253 -11.09 -16.23 11.92
CA LEU A 253 -10.14 -17.15 12.57
C LEU A 253 -10.72 -17.75 13.87
N ALA A 254 -11.46 -16.95 14.63
CA ALA A 254 -12.12 -17.43 15.85
C ALA A 254 -13.16 -18.53 15.61
N ARG A 255 -13.71 -18.63 14.38
CA ARG A 255 -14.74 -19.63 14.01
C ARG A 255 -14.18 -20.88 13.32
N LEU A 256 -12.88 -20.92 13.01
CA LEU A 256 -12.29 -22.07 12.30
C LEU A 256 -12.31 -23.36 13.12
N LYS A 257 -12.17 -23.25 14.44
CA LYS A 257 -12.27 -24.36 15.39
C LYS A 257 -12.68 -23.86 16.77
N ALA A 258 -13.01 -24.77 17.68
CA ALA A 258 -13.29 -24.41 19.07
C ALA A 258 -12.07 -23.72 19.70
N GLY A 259 -12.27 -22.54 20.27
CA GLY A 259 -11.20 -21.68 20.80
C GLY A 259 -10.45 -20.84 19.77
N GLY A 260 -10.86 -20.90 18.49
CA GLY A 260 -10.23 -20.16 17.39
C GLY A 260 -8.96 -20.81 16.84
N ASP A 261 -8.60 -20.43 15.62
CA ASP A 261 -7.30 -20.76 15.01
C ASP A 261 -6.56 -19.51 14.59
N PHE A 262 -5.67 -19.03 15.44
CA PHE A 262 -4.83 -17.85 15.20
C PHE A 262 -3.40 -18.25 14.81
N SER A 263 -3.20 -19.48 14.32
CA SER A 263 -1.90 -19.99 13.87
C SER A 263 -1.43 -19.27 12.60
N ALA A 264 -0.12 -19.34 12.34
CA ALA A 264 0.47 -18.81 11.12
C ALA A 264 -0.19 -19.41 9.87
N ASP A 265 -0.46 -20.70 9.88
CA ASP A 265 -1.04 -21.41 8.73
C ASP A 265 -2.48 -20.95 8.45
N ALA A 266 -3.28 -20.70 9.49
CA ALA A 266 -4.62 -20.14 9.33
C ALA A 266 -4.59 -18.70 8.78
N ILE A 267 -3.67 -17.87 9.27
CA ILE A 267 -3.50 -16.48 8.83
C ILE A 267 -3.05 -16.42 7.35
N THR A 268 -2.16 -17.33 6.93
CA THR A 268 -1.57 -17.35 5.58
C THR A 268 -2.38 -18.16 4.56
N ASN A 269 -3.69 -18.26 4.74
CA ASN A 269 -4.57 -18.94 3.78
C ASN A 269 -4.35 -18.39 2.35
N PRO A 270 -3.94 -19.25 1.38
CA PRO A 270 -3.62 -18.80 0.03
C PRO A 270 -4.81 -18.23 -0.75
N SER A 271 -6.04 -18.59 -0.40
CA SER A 271 -7.24 -17.96 -0.97
C SER A 271 -7.42 -16.52 -0.55
N GLY A 272 -6.78 -16.12 0.55
CA GLY A 272 -6.87 -14.78 1.11
C GLY A 272 -8.20 -14.48 1.79
N TRP A 273 -8.43 -13.21 2.02
CA TRP A 273 -9.49 -12.65 2.83
C TRP A 273 -10.16 -11.52 2.07
N SER A 274 -11.46 -11.32 2.28
CA SER A 274 -12.19 -10.17 1.74
C SER A 274 -12.14 -9.02 2.74
N GLY A 275 -11.77 -7.84 2.28
CA GLY A 275 -11.72 -6.62 3.09
C GLY A 275 -12.40 -5.44 2.39
N ILE A 276 -12.52 -4.33 3.14
CA ILE A 276 -13.04 -3.05 2.63
C ILE A 276 -12.16 -2.53 1.49
N ASP A 277 -10.85 -2.59 1.68
CA ASP A 277 -9.87 -2.15 0.69
C ASP A 277 -9.51 -3.24 -0.36
N GLY A 278 -10.42 -4.17 -0.64
CA GLY A 278 -10.24 -5.27 -1.57
C GLY A 278 -9.83 -6.59 -0.90
N ILE A 279 -9.68 -7.63 -1.71
CA ILE A 279 -9.16 -8.91 -1.21
C ILE A 279 -7.67 -8.75 -0.86
N PHE A 280 -7.23 -9.46 0.18
CA PHE A 280 -5.84 -9.50 0.61
C PHE A 280 -5.45 -10.89 1.10
N ARG A 281 -4.17 -11.21 1.07
CA ARG A 281 -3.60 -12.42 1.67
C ARG A 281 -2.27 -12.12 2.31
N PHE A 282 -1.87 -12.99 3.24
CA PHE A 282 -0.55 -12.96 3.87
C PHE A 282 0.31 -14.10 3.38
N PHE A 283 1.61 -13.83 3.27
CA PHE A 283 2.61 -14.83 2.93
C PHE A 283 3.32 -15.37 4.20
N PRO A 284 3.92 -16.58 4.13
CA PRO A 284 4.64 -17.15 5.27
C PRO A 284 5.78 -16.26 5.81
N ASP A 285 6.32 -15.38 4.99
CA ASP A 285 7.40 -14.46 5.34
C ASP A 285 6.91 -13.14 6.00
N GLY A 286 5.62 -13.01 6.26
CA GLY A 286 5.02 -11.84 6.91
C GLY A 286 4.58 -10.73 5.96
N ARG A 287 4.96 -10.78 4.68
CA ARG A 287 4.46 -9.82 3.68
C ARG A 287 2.99 -10.07 3.38
N SER A 288 2.36 -9.09 2.76
CA SER A 288 0.99 -9.22 2.25
C SER A 288 0.88 -8.85 0.78
N GLU A 289 -0.14 -9.40 0.14
CA GLU A 289 -0.61 -8.95 -1.17
C GLU A 289 -2.03 -8.45 -1.03
N ARG A 290 -2.30 -7.30 -1.63
CA ARG A 290 -3.65 -6.73 -1.74
C ARG A 290 -3.99 -6.52 -3.21
N ALA A 291 -5.20 -6.89 -3.59
CA ALA A 291 -5.72 -6.61 -4.92
C ALA A 291 -6.06 -5.13 -5.03
N LEU A 292 -5.36 -4.44 -5.92
CA LEU A 292 -5.50 -3.00 -6.14
C LEU A 292 -6.12 -2.72 -7.51
N ALA A 293 -6.99 -1.72 -7.59
CA ALA A 293 -7.42 -1.12 -8.83
C ALA A 293 -6.32 -0.21 -9.39
N VAL A 294 -6.37 0.05 -10.70
CA VAL A 294 -5.64 1.19 -11.28
C VAL A 294 -6.63 2.30 -11.52
N ILE A 295 -6.31 3.46 -11.00
CA ILE A 295 -7.12 4.66 -11.01
C ILE A 295 -6.45 5.68 -11.90
N GLU A 296 -7.23 6.27 -12.80
CA GLU A 296 -6.83 7.39 -13.65
C GLU A 296 -7.30 8.71 -13.04
N ILE A 297 -6.42 9.70 -13.00
CA ILE A 297 -6.75 11.04 -12.53
C ILE A 297 -7.53 11.79 -13.61
N GLN A 298 -8.82 12.04 -13.37
CA GLN A 298 -9.71 12.80 -14.27
C GLN A 298 -10.34 13.98 -13.51
N GLY A 299 -9.72 15.16 -13.61
CA GLY A 299 -10.13 16.32 -12.82
C GLY A 299 -10.00 16.04 -11.32
N ASP A 300 -11.02 16.40 -10.55
CA ASP A 300 -11.08 16.21 -9.10
C ASP A 300 -11.42 14.77 -8.66
N ARG A 301 -11.63 13.85 -9.62
CA ARG A 301 -12.05 12.45 -9.36
C ARG A 301 -11.06 11.45 -9.93
N GLY A 302 -10.84 10.39 -9.18
CA GLY A 302 -10.19 9.20 -9.68
C GLY A 302 -11.21 8.28 -10.38
N VAL A 303 -10.89 7.80 -11.58
CA VAL A 303 -11.72 6.84 -12.33
C VAL A 303 -11.00 5.51 -12.41
N VAL A 304 -11.67 4.42 -12.03
CA VAL A 304 -11.11 3.07 -12.12
C VAL A 304 -11.00 2.67 -13.61
N VAL A 305 -9.77 2.55 -14.11
CA VAL A 305 -9.47 2.14 -15.50
C VAL A 305 -9.00 0.68 -15.62
N SER A 306 -8.69 0.06 -14.48
CA SER A 306 -8.45 -1.39 -14.38
C SER A 306 -8.93 -1.86 -13.01
N PRO A 307 -10.02 -2.64 -12.95
CA PRO A 307 -10.59 -3.10 -11.68
C PRO A 307 -9.59 -3.92 -10.86
N ALA A 308 -9.76 -3.88 -9.54
CA ALA A 308 -9.03 -4.76 -8.65
C ALA A 308 -9.43 -6.22 -8.92
N PRO A 309 -8.47 -7.17 -8.94
CA PRO A 309 -8.78 -8.59 -8.98
C PRO A 309 -9.69 -9.01 -7.84
N THR A 310 -10.59 -9.96 -8.12
CA THR A 310 -11.53 -10.51 -7.12
C THR A 310 -11.10 -11.87 -6.59
N SER A 311 -9.97 -12.41 -7.08
CA SER A 311 -9.40 -13.70 -6.67
C SER A 311 -7.89 -13.68 -6.81
N PHE A 312 -7.20 -14.46 -5.97
CA PHE A 312 -5.77 -14.77 -6.09
C PHE A 312 -5.50 -16.07 -6.82
N ALA A 313 -6.53 -16.75 -7.36
CA ALA A 313 -6.37 -17.98 -8.12
C ALA A 313 -5.39 -17.78 -9.31
N GLY A 314 -4.45 -18.71 -9.48
CA GLY A 314 -3.41 -18.65 -10.52
C GLY A 314 -2.28 -17.65 -10.27
N ARG A 315 -2.24 -16.99 -9.12
CA ARG A 315 -1.12 -16.12 -8.72
C ARG A 315 -0.14 -16.87 -7.82
N PRO A 316 1.17 -16.64 -7.97
CA PRO A 316 2.16 -17.26 -7.09
C PRO A 316 1.89 -16.96 -5.61
N THR A 317 2.29 -17.88 -4.75
CA THR A 317 2.20 -17.75 -3.29
C THR A 317 3.55 -17.44 -2.64
N ASN A 318 4.54 -17.04 -3.46
CA ASN A 318 5.91 -16.74 -3.02
C ASN A 318 6.15 -15.23 -2.89
#